data_8132bf487faca247ed5e541ae5bff089
#
_entry.id   8132bf487faca247ed5e541ae5bff089
#
_cell.length_a   1.000
_cell.length_b   1.000
_cell.length_c   1.000
_cell.angle_alpha   90.00
_cell.angle_beta   90.00
_cell.angle_gamma   90.00
#
_symmetry.space_group_name_H-M   'P 1'
#
loop_
_entity.id
_entity.type
_entity.pdbx_description
1 polymer ?
#
loop_
_entity_poly.entity_id
_entity_poly.type
_entity_poly.pdbx_seq_one_letter_code
_entity_poly.pdbx_strand_id
1 'polypeptide(L)'
;MKIDIREAISSKLPKASRWIPGFVYRWLARLIRQDELNRVLCENRGKTGSAFAEGALHTLGVSVSVMGEENIPASGRFVFVSNHPLGGLDGIGLIAFLGKRYGDDHLRFLVNDVLMAVKPLDNVFLPINKYGSQSRESMRAVDAAYAGDFQIGTFPAGLCSREGRDGRVRDLEWKKSFVAKSVETHRDVIPVYFSGLNSRFFYKFAKFRKKLGIKFNIELILLPGEMVKNRGSKFEIRVGKPIPWTTFTSARRSGEWAEIVKDKVYDMADEQ
;
A
#
# COMPACT_ATOMS: atom_id res chain seq x y z
N MET A 1 10.53 -18.78 -4.67
CA MET A 1 9.07 -18.62 -4.47
C MET A 1 8.40 -18.49 -5.81
N LYS A 2 7.22 -19.08 -5.98
CA LYS A 2 6.41 -19.00 -7.22
C LYS A 2 4.96 -18.76 -6.81
N ILE A 3 4.27 -17.89 -7.50
CA ILE A 3 2.82 -17.69 -7.35
C ILE A 3 2.12 -18.72 -8.22
N ASP A 4 1.24 -19.50 -7.61
CA ASP A 4 0.32 -20.40 -8.31
C ASP A 4 -1.10 -20.18 -7.76
N ILE A 5 -1.97 -19.64 -8.61
CA ILE A 5 -3.35 -19.31 -8.20
C ILE A 5 -4.16 -20.56 -7.85
N ARG A 6 -3.85 -21.71 -8.47
CA ARG A 6 -4.51 -22.97 -8.17
C ARG A 6 -4.15 -23.44 -6.77
N GLU A 7 -2.86 -23.42 -6.42
CA GLU A 7 -2.35 -23.75 -5.10
C GLU A 7 -2.91 -22.79 -4.05
N ALA A 8 -2.90 -21.48 -4.33
CA ALA A 8 -3.43 -20.46 -3.43
C ALA A 8 -4.93 -20.63 -3.13
N ILE A 9 -5.74 -20.99 -4.12
CA ILE A 9 -7.17 -21.25 -3.93
C ILE A 9 -7.36 -22.60 -3.21
N SER A 10 -6.63 -23.63 -3.58
CA SER A 10 -6.74 -24.96 -3.00
C SER A 10 -6.37 -24.99 -1.51
N SER A 11 -5.39 -24.21 -1.10
CA SER A 11 -4.99 -24.09 0.31
C SER A 11 -6.04 -23.38 1.16
N LYS A 12 -6.69 -22.33 0.62
CA LYS A 12 -7.69 -21.54 1.36
C LYS A 12 -9.11 -22.13 1.29
N LEU A 13 -9.46 -22.78 0.19
CA LEU A 13 -10.79 -23.33 -0.10
C LEU A 13 -10.71 -24.78 -0.61
N PRO A 14 -10.20 -25.74 0.20
CA PRO A 14 -9.91 -27.09 -0.26
C PRO A 14 -11.14 -27.85 -0.76
N LYS A 15 -12.31 -27.61 -0.17
CA LYS A 15 -13.57 -28.26 -0.61
C LYS A 15 -14.08 -27.67 -1.93
N ALA A 16 -14.09 -26.34 -2.06
CA ALA A 16 -14.60 -25.65 -3.25
C ALA A 16 -13.65 -25.80 -4.45
N SER A 17 -12.34 -25.85 -4.23
CA SER A 17 -11.34 -25.95 -5.30
C SER A 17 -11.50 -27.19 -6.17
N ARG A 18 -12.02 -28.29 -5.61
CA ARG A 18 -12.27 -29.55 -6.34
C ARG A 18 -13.31 -29.41 -7.44
N TRP A 19 -14.22 -28.43 -7.32
CA TRP A 19 -15.30 -28.19 -8.26
C TRP A 19 -15.00 -27.08 -9.27
N ILE A 20 -13.87 -26.40 -9.13
CA ILE A 20 -13.48 -25.33 -10.04
C ILE A 20 -12.86 -25.93 -11.31
N PRO A 21 -13.46 -25.70 -12.49
CA PRO A 21 -12.93 -26.21 -13.75
C PRO A 21 -11.54 -25.63 -14.07
N GLY A 22 -10.69 -26.41 -14.73
CA GLY A 22 -9.32 -26.00 -15.06
C GLY A 22 -9.24 -24.72 -15.91
N PHE A 23 -10.24 -24.42 -16.73
CA PHE A 23 -10.26 -23.20 -17.53
C PHE A 23 -10.43 -21.94 -16.66
N VAL A 24 -11.14 -22.04 -15.52
CA VAL A 24 -11.29 -20.93 -14.58
C VAL A 24 -9.94 -20.59 -13.95
N TYR A 25 -9.15 -21.58 -13.54
CA TYR A 25 -7.79 -21.33 -13.03
C TYR A 25 -6.91 -20.68 -14.09
N ARG A 26 -6.96 -21.13 -15.36
CA ARG A 26 -6.21 -20.49 -16.44
C ARG A 26 -6.65 -19.05 -16.70
N TRP A 27 -7.96 -18.79 -16.62
CA TRP A 27 -8.51 -17.44 -16.73
C TRP A 27 -8.03 -16.53 -15.59
N LEU A 28 -8.11 -17.02 -14.35
CA LEU A 28 -7.61 -16.28 -13.17
C LEU A 28 -6.10 -16.01 -13.25
N ALA A 29 -5.31 -17.00 -13.63
CA ALA A 29 -3.86 -16.85 -13.82
C ALA A 29 -3.53 -15.74 -14.85
N ARG A 30 -4.26 -15.69 -15.97
CA ARG A 30 -4.13 -14.62 -16.97
C ARG A 30 -4.59 -13.27 -16.40
N LEU A 31 -5.68 -13.24 -15.65
CA LEU A 31 -6.23 -12.01 -15.06
C LEU A 31 -5.21 -11.34 -14.12
N ILE A 32 -4.57 -12.12 -13.26
CA ILE A 32 -3.55 -11.63 -12.32
C ILE A 32 -2.16 -11.51 -12.96
N ARG A 33 -2.01 -11.84 -14.25
CA ARG A 33 -0.70 -11.84 -14.94
C ARG A 33 0.35 -12.70 -14.22
N GLN A 34 -0.05 -13.92 -13.83
CA GLN A 34 0.76 -14.82 -12.99
C GLN A 34 2.18 -15.03 -13.51
N ASP A 35 2.35 -15.17 -14.83
CA ASP A 35 3.66 -15.44 -15.44
C ASP A 35 4.60 -14.23 -15.29
N GLU A 36 4.08 -13.02 -15.49
CA GLU A 36 4.84 -11.78 -15.32
C GLU A 36 5.21 -11.54 -13.84
N LEU A 37 4.30 -11.83 -12.91
CA LEU A 37 4.61 -11.77 -11.48
C LEU A 37 5.69 -12.78 -11.09
N ASN A 38 5.61 -14.00 -11.63
CA ASN A 38 6.63 -15.03 -11.40
C ASN A 38 7.97 -14.65 -12.02
N ARG A 39 7.98 -13.93 -13.15
CA ARG A 39 9.21 -13.36 -13.70
C ARG A 39 9.84 -12.35 -12.74
N VAL A 40 9.05 -11.40 -12.19
CA VAL A 40 9.54 -10.44 -11.20
C VAL A 40 10.17 -11.16 -10.00
N LEU A 41 9.50 -12.20 -9.47
CA LEU A 41 10.02 -12.99 -8.36
C LEU A 41 11.29 -13.77 -8.72
N CYS A 42 11.37 -14.28 -9.93
CA CYS A 42 12.52 -15.06 -10.41
C CYS A 42 13.75 -14.19 -10.62
N GLU A 43 13.60 -13.06 -11.31
CA GLU A 43 14.68 -12.11 -11.59
C GLU A 43 15.22 -11.44 -10.33
N ASN A 44 14.42 -11.38 -9.26
CA ASN A 44 14.82 -10.79 -7.99
C ASN A 44 14.98 -11.81 -6.87
N ARG A 45 15.30 -13.06 -7.23
CA ARG A 45 15.55 -14.14 -6.25
C ARG A 45 16.71 -13.76 -5.32
N GLY A 46 16.50 -13.95 -4.02
CA GLY A 46 17.48 -13.66 -2.97
C GLY A 46 17.52 -12.21 -2.49
N LYS A 47 16.81 -11.30 -3.16
CA LYS A 47 16.63 -9.93 -2.67
C LYS A 47 15.48 -9.87 -1.68
N THR A 48 15.59 -8.99 -0.68
CA THR A 48 14.54 -8.72 0.31
C THR A 48 14.35 -7.22 0.49
N GLY A 49 13.26 -6.80 1.12
CA GLY A 49 12.99 -5.42 1.48
C GLY A 49 13.10 -4.44 0.32
N SER A 50 13.80 -3.35 0.54
CA SER A 50 14.00 -2.30 -0.47
C SER A 50 14.76 -2.79 -1.71
N ALA A 51 15.73 -3.69 -1.56
CA ALA A 51 16.44 -4.26 -2.70
C ALA A 51 15.52 -5.10 -3.60
N PHE A 52 14.56 -5.83 -3.02
CA PHE A 52 13.53 -6.51 -3.79
C PHE A 52 12.58 -5.50 -4.46
N ALA A 53 12.19 -4.46 -3.73
CA ALA A 53 11.28 -3.43 -4.25
C ALA A 53 11.91 -2.71 -5.47
N GLU A 54 13.16 -2.27 -5.37
CA GLU A 54 13.91 -1.67 -6.49
C GLU A 54 14.02 -2.64 -7.68
N GLY A 55 14.36 -3.90 -7.41
CA GLY A 55 14.45 -4.91 -8.45
C GLY A 55 13.13 -5.19 -9.14
N ALA A 56 12.02 -5.18 -8.40
CA ALA A 56 10.68 -5.35 -8.96
C ALA A 56 10.29 -4.18 -9.88
N LEU A 57 10.56 -2.94 -9.48
CA LEU A 57 10.37 -1.75 -10.30
C LEU A 57 11.22 -1.84 -11.58
N HIS A 58 12.48 -2.21 -11.47
CA HIS A 58 13.39 -2.37 -12.61
C HIS A 58 12.88 -3.45 -13.59
N THR A 59 12.49 -4.63 -13.09
CA THR A 59 11.95 -5.72 -13.93
C THR A 59 10.68 -5.29 -14.68
N LEU A 60 9.87 -4.41 -14.06
CA LEU A 60 8.69 -3.83 -14.70
C LEU A 60 9.01 -2.61 -15.57
N GLY A 61 10.27 -2.13 -15.60
CA GLY A 61 10.66 -0.91 -16.32
C GLY A 61 9.97 0.34 -15.75
N VAL A 62 9.53 0.29 -14.49
CA VAL A 62 8.89 1.41 -13.80
C VAL A 62 9.95 2.30 -13.18
N SER A 63 9.86 3.60 -13.42
CA SER A 63 10.70 4.60 -12.76
C SER A 63 9.87 5.43 -11.79
N VAL A 64 10.47 5.75 -10.64
CA VAL A 64 9.86 6.59 -9.60
C VAL A 64 10.83 7.72 -9.29
N SER A 65 10.41 8.96 -9.54
CA SER A 65 11.12 10.16 -9.10
C SER A 65 10.61 10.62 -7.74
N VAL A 66 11.48 11.27 -6.97
CA VAL A 66 11.11 11.82 -5.65
C VAL A 66 11.35 13.31 -5.67
N MET A 67 10.37 14.08 -5.23
CA MET A 67 10.42 15.51 -5.02
C MET A 67 10.15 15.83 -3.55
N GLY A 68 10.78 16.88 -3.02
CA GLY A 68 10.59 17.28 -1.62
C GLY A 68 11.32 16.39 -0.63
N GLU A 69 12.30 15.59 -1.05
CA GLU A 69 13.09 14.76 -0.14
C GLU A 69 13.80 15.58 0.94
N GLU A 70 14.14 16.82 0.64
CA GLU A 70 14.71 17.80 1.56
C GLU A 70 13.79 18.20 2.70
N ASN A 71 12.50 17.97 2.57
CA ASN A 71 11.51 18.21 3.63
C ASN A 71 11.62 17.18 4.76
N ILE A 72 12.28 16.03 4.52
CA ILE A 72 12.46 15.00 5.54
C ILE A 72 13.60 15.42 6.47
N PRO A 73 13.36 15.64 7.77
CA PRO A 73 14.41 15.97 8.71
C PRO A 73 15.54 14.92 8.73
N ALA A 74 16.77 15.37 9.02
CA ALA A 74 17.93 14.50 9.06
C ALA A 74 17.84 13.42 10.14
N SER A 75 17.11 13.69 11.22
CA SER A 75 16.92 12.77 12.34
C SER A 75 15.49 12.86 12.86
N GLY A 76 15.04 11.80 13.52
CA GLY A 76 13.71 11.73 14.10
C GLY A 76 13.01 10.43 13.74
N ARG A 77 11.83 10.24 14.35
CA ARG A 77 10.94 9.09 14.12
C ARG A 77 9.65 9.61 13.51
N PHE A 78 9.31 9.13 12.33
CA PHE A 78 8.20 9.67 11.55
C PHE A 78 7.14 8.63 11.26
N VAL A 79 5.94 9.12 10.96
CA VAL A 79 4.87 8.35 10.33
C VAL A 79 4.65 8.91 8.93
N PHE A 80 5.08 8.18 7.92
CA PHE A 80 4.84 8.48 6.52
C PHE A 80 3.44 8.04 6.13
N VAL A 81 2.59 8.98 5.75
CA VAL A 81 1.21 8.71 5.33
C VAL A 81 1.02 9.05 3.87
N SER A 82 0.57 8.11 3.08
CA SER A 82 0.42 8.29 1.64
C SER A 82 -0.98 7.98 1.15
N ASN A 83 -1.41 8.64 0.06
CA ASN A 83 -2.49 8.16 -0.76
C ASN A 83 -2.11 6.82 -1.40
N HIS A 84 -3.11 6.07 -1.84
CA HIS A 84 -2.94 4.69 -2.32
C HIS A 84 -3.54 4.49 -3.72
N PRO A 85 -3.04 5.18 -4.77
CA PRO A 85 -3.67 5.18 -6.09
C PRO A 85 -3.61 3.85 -6.81
N LEU A 86 -2.53 3.10 -6.67
CA LEU A 86 -2.24 1.92 -7.49
C LEU A 86 -2.50 0.59 -6.76
N GLY A 87 -2.48 0.60 -5.43
CA GLY A 87 -2.76 -0.59 -4.63
C GLY A 87 -1.65 -1.65 -4.60
N GLY A 88 -0.47 -1.33 -5.11
CA GLY A 88 0.68 -2.23 -5.15
C GLY A 88 1.97 -1.52 -5.51
N LEU A 89 2.07 -0.91 -6.69
CA LEU A 89 3.28 -0.21 -7.15
C LEU A 89 3.65 0.98 -6.26
N ASP A 90 2.67 1.69 -5.73
CA ASP A 90 2.86 2.77 -4.77
C ASP A 90 3.53 2.27 -3.47
N GLY A 91 3.09 1.12 -2.95
CA GLY A 91 3.73 0.48 -1.80
C GLY A 91 5.17 0.06 -2.10
N ILE A 92 5.40 -0.57 -3.27
CA ILE A 92 6.73 -0.98 -3.72
C ILE A 92 7.63 0.25 -3.90
N GLY A 93 7.12 1.32 -4.52
CA GLY A 93 7.87 2.56 -4.73
C GLY A 93 8.28 3.23 -3.42
N LEU A 94 7.35 3.30 -2.44
CA LEU A 94 7.64 3.87 -1.13
C LEU A 94 8.62 3.01 -0.32
N ILE A 95 8.52 1.68 -0.39
CA ILE A 95 9.49 0.78 0.27
C ILE A 95 10.88 0.96 -0.33
N ALA A 96 11.01 1.03 -1.66
CA ALA A 96 12.27 1.27 -2.33
C ALA A 96 12.89 2.61 -1.88
N PHE A 97 12.11 3.68 -1.87
CA PHE A 97 12.56 5.00 -1.47
C PHE A 97 12.97 5.07 0.00
N LEU A 98 12.06 4.70 0.91
CA LEU A 98 12.31 4.83 2.36
C LEU A 98 13.32 3.79 2.86
N GLY A 99 13.34 2.59 2.31
CA GLY A 99 14.33 1.58 2.68
C GLY A 99 15.74 1.95 2.25
N LYS A 100 15.91 2.59 1.09
CA LYS A 100 17.19 3.15 0.66
C LYS A 100 17.68 4.27 1.60
N ARG A 101 16.75 5.08 2.14
CA ARG A 101 17.10 6.20 3.02
C ARG A 101 17.42 5.77 4.45
N TYR A 102 16.65 4.84 5.02
CA TYR A 102 16.72 4.49 6.43
C TYR A 102 17.27 3.09 6.71
N GLY A 103 17.34 2.24 5.70
CA GLY A 103 17.61 0.81 5.86
C GLY A 103 16.33 0.03 6.23
N ASP A 104 16.26 -1.22 5.77
CA ASP A 104 15.09 -2.08 5.98
C ASP A 104 14.89 -2.42 7.46
N ASP A 105 15.96 -2.47 8.25
CA ASP A 105 15.90 -2.77 9.68
C ASP A 105 15.20 -1.65 10.48
N HIS A 106 15.18 -0.44 9.95
CA HIS A 106 14.54 0.73 10.54
C HIS A 106 13.23 1.13 9.87
N LEU A 107 12.64 0.27 9.04
CA LEU A 107 11.42 0.58 8.29
C LEU A 107 10.34 -0.47 8.56
N ARG A 108 9.12 -0.01 8.85
CA ARG A 108 7.93 -0.88 8.94
C ARG A 108 6.77 -0.28 8.19
N PHE A 109 6.19 -1.07 7.29
CA PHE A 109 4.97 -0.72 6.55
C PHE A 109 3.77 -1.46 7.12
N LEU A 110 2.74 -0.73 7.52
CA LEU A 110 1.46 -1.29 7.94
C LEU A 110 0.73 -1.84 6.70
N VAL A 111 0.59 -3.14 6.63
CA VAL A 111 -0.01 -3.82 5.47
C VAL A 111 -1.15 -4.75 5.89
N ASN A 112 -2.05 -5.05 4.94
CA ASN A 112 -3.02 -6.11 5.14
C ASN A 112 -2.30 -7.47 5.28
N ASP A 113 -2.77 -8.32 6.19
CA ASP A 113 -2.22 -9.65 6.45
C ASP A 113 -2.09 -10.54 5.20
N VAL A 114 -2.95 -10.35 4.20
CA VAL A 114 -2.86 -11.05 2.90
C VAL A 114 -1.52 -10.78 2.19
N LEU A 115 -0.93 -9.59 2.39
CA LEU A 115 0.35 -9.22 1.77
C LEU A 115 1.55 -9.94 2.38
N MET A 116 1.41 -10.59 3.54
CA MET A 116 2.44 -11.47 4.12
C MET A 116 2.76 -12.67 3.23
N ALA A 117 1.94 -12.93 2.21
CA ALA A 117 2.27 -13.89 1.16
C ALA A 117 3.43 -13.44 0.25
N VAL A 118 3.77 -12.15 0.23
CA VAL A 118 4.90 -11.59 -0.54
C VAL A 118 6.17 -11.68 0.30
N LYS A 119 6.69 -12.89 0.45
CA LYS A 119 7.83 -13.23 1.33
C LYS A 119 9.07 -12.31 1.21
N PRO A 120 9.47 -11.85 0.00
CA PRO A 120 10.61 -10.94 -0.09
C PRO A 120 10.47 -9.61 0.67
N LEU A 121 9.25 -9.23 1.09
CA LEU A 121 8.97 -8.00 1.83
C LEU A 121 8.63 -8.23 3.31
N ASP A 122 8.71 -9.49 3.81
CA ASP A 122 8.35 -9.82 5.20
C ASP A 122 9.14 -9.00 6.23
N ASN A 123 10.39 -8.66 5.94
CA ASN A 123 11.28 -7.93 6.85
C ASN A 123 10.85 -6.47 7.08
N VAL A 124 10.09 -5.89 6.14
CA VAL A 124 9.58 -4.51 6.23
C VAL A 124 8.07 -4.45 6.47
N PHE A 125 7.35 -5.57 6.38
CA PHE A 125 5.91 -5.61 6.58
C PHE A 125 5.54 -5.76 8.06
N LEU A 126 4.51 -5.02 8.47
CA LEU A 126 3.86 -5.14 9.75
C LEU A 126 2.37 -5.40 9.52
N PRO A 127 1.90 -6.65 9.70
CA PRO A 127 0.54 -7.02 9.34
C PRO A 127 -0.49 -6.41 10.27
N ILE A 128 -1.53 -5.83 9.68
CA ILE A 128 -2.75 -5.42 10.37
C ILE A 128 -3.93 -6.21 9.80
N ASN A 129 -4.75 -6.79 10.66
CA ASN A 129 -5.93 -7.51 10.21
C ASN A 129 -7.00 -6.50 9.79
N LYS A 130 -7.48 -6.61 8.56
CA LYS A 130 -8.54 -5.74 8.03
C LYS A 130 -9.94 -6.35 8.19
N TYR A 131 -10.03 -7.67 8.17
CA TYR A 131 -11.27 -8.43 8.24
C TYR A 131 -11.25 -9.31 9.47
N GLY A 132 -11.92 -8.89 10.53
CA GLY A 132 -12.02 -9.61 11.80
C GLY A 132 -11.42 -8.86 12.99
N SER A 133 -11.39 -9.50 14.15
CA SER A 133 -10.71 -8.97 15.33
C SER A 133 -9.19 -9.00 15.09
N GLN A 134 -8.55 -7.87 15.29
CA GLN A 134 -7.09 -7.82 15.31
C GLN A 134 -6.60 -8.70 16.45
N SER A 135 -5.67 -9.62 16.18
CA SER A 135 -5.12 -10.43 17.25
C SER A 135 -4.39 -9.51 18.26
N ARG A 136 -4.41 -9.88 19.54
CA ARG A 136 -3.65 -9.12 20.57
C ARG A 136 -2.17 -9.04 20.23
N GLU A 137 -1.65 -10.06 19.58
CA GLU A 137 -0.27 -10.14 19.11
C GLU A 137 0.01 -9.10 18.02
N SER A 138 -0.83 -8.99 16.99
CA SER A 138 -0.69 -7.97 15.93
C SER A 138 -0.78 -6.56 16.49
N MET A 139 -1.66 -6.31 17.46
CA MET A 139 -1.73 -5.00 18.13
C MET A 139 -0.45 -4.68 18.89
N ARG A 140 0.06 -5.64 19.68
CA ARG A 140 1.33 -5.48 20.41
C ARG A 140 2.50 -5.22 19.48
N ALA A 141 2.57 -5.92 18.35
CA ALA A 141 3.61 -5.71 17.35
C ALA A 141 3.55 -4.30 16.73
N VAL A 142 2.35 -3.79 16.45
CA VAL A 142 2.16 -2.40 15.98
C VAL A 142 2.58 -1.41 17.06
N ASP A 143 2.15 -1.59 18.30
CA ASP A 143 2.50 -0.72 19.42
C ASP A 143 4.01 -0.70 19.66
N ALA A 144 4.66 -1.87 19.63
CA ALA A 144 6.11 -1.99 19.75
C ALA A 144 6.86 -1.28 18.61
N ALA A 145 6.36 -1.39 17.36
CA ALA A 145 6.97 -0.70 16.23
C ALA A 145 6.85 0.82 16.35
N TYR A 146 5.72 1.33 16.82
CA TYR A 146 5.54 2.76 17.06
C TYR A 146 6.37 3.26 18.27
N ALA A 147 6.56 2.44 19.29
CA ALA A 147 7.38 2.80 20.46
C ALA A 147 8.90 2.73 20.16
N GLY A 148 9.32 1.86 19.23
CA GLY A 148 10.72 1.66 18.83
C GLY A 148 11.25 2.74 17.87
N ASP A 149 12.41 2.48 17.27
CA ASP A 149 13.10 3.45 16.40
C ASP A 149 12.81 3.26 14.90
N PHE A 150 11.69 2.60 14.58
CA PHE A 150 11.29 2.39 13.20
C PHE A 150 10.68 3.65 12.59
N GLN A 151 10.91 3.87 11.31
CA GLN A 151 10.07 4.72 10.47
C GLN A 151 8.82 3.91 10.08
N ILE A 152 7.66 4.53 10.19
CA ILE A 152 6.39 3.83 9.94
C ILE A 152 5.77 4.35 8.65
N GLY A 153 5.60 3.46 7.66
CA GLY A 153 4.84 3.75 6.44
C GLY A 153 3.41 3.21 6.53
N THR A 154 2.45 4.00 6.08
CA THR A 154 1.05 3.56 6.06
C THR A 154 0.24 4.22 4.96
N PHE A 155 -0.77 3.49 4.48
CA PHE A 155 -1.83 3.98 3.61
C PHE A 155 -3.14 4.06 4.43
N PRO A 156 -3.49 5.24 4.99
CA PRO A 156 -4.56 5.32 5.98
C PRO A 156 -5.94 4.93 5.45
N ALA A 157 -6.18 5.06 4.14
CA ALA A 157 -7.40 4.57 3.49
C ALA A 157 -7.58 3.06 3.60
N GLY A 158 -6.47 2.31 3.74
CA GLY A 158 -6.44 0.85 3.82
C GLY A 158 -6.95 0.11 2.57
N LEU A 159 -7.34 0.83 1.53
CA LEU A 159 -7.71 0.35 0.19
C LEU A 159 -7.18 1.34 -0.83
N CYS A 160 -6.86 0.85 -2.04
CA CYS A 160 -6.49 1.74 -3.12
C CYS A 160 -7.63 2.71 -3.48
N SER A 161 -7.26 3.87 -4.03
CA SER A 161 -8.16 4.96 -4.40
C SER A 161 -9.33 4.50 -5.27
N ARG A 162 -10.43 5.23 -5.22
CA ARG A 162 -11.65 4.96 -5.98
C ARG A 162 -12.11 6.21 -6.72
N GLU A 163 -12.75 5.99 -7.85
CA GLU A 163 -13.41 7.07 -8.59
C GLU A 163 -14.70 7.49 -7.89
N GLY A 164 -14.75 8.75 -7.46
CA GLY A 164 -15.90 9.37 -6.81
C GLY A 164 -17.09 9.60 -7.75
N ARG A 165 -18.14 10.23 -7.24
CA ARG A 165 -19.30 10.65 -8.05
C ARG A 165 -18.96 11.81 -8.99
N ASP A 166 -18.01 12.64 -8.59
CA ASP A 166 -17.46 13.77 -9.33
C ASP A 166 -16.47 13.37 -10.44
N GLY A 167 -16.20 12.06 -10.60
CA GLY A 167 -15.25 11.52 -11.57
C GLY A 167 -13.78 11.59 -11.12
N ARG A 168 -13.48 12.22 -9.99
CA ARG A 168 -12.13 12.29 -9.46
C ARG A 168 -11.75 10.97 -8.77
N VAL A 169 -10.50 10.55 -8.95
CA VAL A 169 -9.95 9.39 -8.25
C VAL A 169 -9.23 9.87 -7.00
N ARG A 170 -9.77 9.49 -5.84
CA ARG A 170 -9.19 9.80 -4.53
C ARG A 170 -9.34 8.61 -3.59
N ASP A 171 -8.59 8.61 -2.51
CA ASP A 171 -8.76 7.66 -1.43
C ASP A 171 -10.13 7.78 -0.78
N LEU A 172 -10.59 6.65 -0.24
CA LEU A 172 -11.70 6.63 0.69
C LEU A 172 -11.34 7.41 1.96
N GLU A 173 -12.26 7.47 2.92
CA GLU A 173 -12.03 8.08 4.22
C GLU A 173 -10.75 7.51 4.88
N TRP A 174 -9.88 8.41 5.35
CA TRP A 174 -8.67 8.02 6.04
C TRP A 174 -8.94 7.63 7.49
N LYS A 175 -8.38 6.52 7.92
CA LYS A 175 -8.49 6.05 9.30
C LYS A 175 -7.66 6.92 10.22
N LYS A 176 -8.24 7.25 11.36
CA LYS A 176 -7.65 8.11 12.39
C LYS A 176 -6.48 7.50 13.18
N SER A 177 -6.18 6.21 12.98
CA SER A 177 -5.20 5.49 13.81
C SER A 177 -3.80 6.10 13.77
N PHE A 178 -3.34 6.58 12.61
CA PHE A 178 -2.03 7.21 12.48
C PHE A 178 -1.94 8.53 13.28
N VAL A 179 -3.04 9.31 13.34
CA VAL A 179 -3.10 10.54 14.14
C VAL A 179 -2.98 10.20 15.63
N ALA A 180 -3.76 9.21 16.10
CA ALA A 180 -3.71 8.80 17.50
C ALA A 180 -2.31 8.29 17.88
N LYS A 181 -1.70 7.46 17.03
CA LYS A 181 -0.35 6.94 17.26
C LYS A 181 0.74 8.00 17.16
N SER A 182 0.60 8.98 16.26
CA SER A 182 1.50 10.15 16.21
C SER A 182 1.55 10.88 17.55
N VAL A 183 0.39 11.21 18.11
CA VAL A 183 0.31 11.88 19.41
C VAL A 183 0.84 11.00 20.54
N GLU A 184 0.42 9.73 20.60
CA GLU A 184 0.82 8.77 21.65
C GLU A 184 2.34 8.56 21.70
N THR A 185 3.00 8.52 20.54
CA THR A 185 4.42 8.18 20.43
C THR A 185 5.33 9.37 20.07
N HIS A 186 4.76 10.59 20.04
CA HIS A 186 5.45 11.84 19.73
C HIS A 186 6.20 11.78 18.39
N ARG A 187 5.51 11.30 17.33
CA ARG A 187 6.07 11.18 15.97
C ARG A 187 5.40 12.18 15.06
N ASP A 188 6.21 12.96 14.37
CA ASP A 188 5.70 13.85 13.35
C ASP A 188 5.19 13.04 12.16
N VAL A 189 4.15 13.56 11.51
CA VAL A 189 3.56 12.95 10.32
C VAL A 189 4.15 13.58 9.07
N ILE A 190 4.71 12.76 8.19
CA ILE A 190 5.19 13.21 6.88
C ILE A 190 4.13 12.83 5.83
N PRO A 191 3.43 13.81 5.26
CA PRO A 191 2.50 13.56 4.17
C PRO A 191 3.24 13.25 2.89
N VAL A 192 2.81 12.22 2.17
CA VAL A 192 3.41 11.78 0.92
C VAL A 192 2.32 11.62 -0.13
N TYR A 193 2.49 12.24 -1.28
CA TYR A 193 1.66 12.01 -2.45
C TYR A 193 2.36 11.05 -3.41
N PHE A 194 1.64 10.05 -3.88
CA PHE A 194 2.09 9.16 -4.94
C PHE A 194 1.22 9.38 -6.17
N SER A 195 1.85 9.63 -7.33
CA SER A 195 1.15 9.85 -8.58
C SER A 195 0.66 8.55 -9.22
N GLY A 196 -0.24 8.66 -10.18
CA GLY A 196 -0.69 7.56 -11.01
C GLY A 196 -2.12 7.12 -10.75
N LEU A 197 -2.61 6.31 -11.69
CA LEU A 197 -3.98 5.80 -11.70
C LEU A 197 -3.99 4.36 -12.20
N ASN A 198 -4.92 3.57 -11.69
CA ASN A 198 -5.27 2.28 -12.28
C ASN A 198 -6.11 2.49 -13.56
N SER A 199 -6.32 1.42 -14.32
CA SER A 199 -7.08 1.50 -15.56
C SER A 199 -8.54 1.93 -15.33
N ARG A 200 -9.15 2.55 -16.34
CA ARG A 200 -10.58 2.86 -16.33
C ARG A 200 -11.46 1.62 -16.09
N PHE A 201 -10.98 0.45 -16.53
CA PHE A 201 -11.67 -0.82 -16.29
C PHE A 201 -11.74 -1.14 -14.80
N PHE A 202 -10.64 -0.96 -14.06
CA PHE A 202 -10.59 -1.18 -12.61
C PHE A 202 -11.64 -0.34 -11.89
N TYR A 203 -11.71 0.95 -12.18
CA TYR A 203 -12.68 1.85 -11.52
C TYR A 203 -14.14 1.55 -11.93
N LYS A 204 -14.38 1.29 -13.22
CA LYS A 204 -15.72 0.91 -13.70
C LYS A 204 -16.20 -0.39 -13.06
N PHE A 205 -15.32 -1.38 -12.95
CA PHE A 205 -15.63 -2.66 -12.32
C PHE A 205 -15.94 -2.49 -10.82
N ALA A 206 -15.16 -1.67 -10.11
CA ALA A 206 -15.41 -1.34 -8.71
C ALA A 206 -16.78 -0.63 -8.52
N LYS A 207 -17.13 0.33 -9.40
CA LYS A 207 -18.45 0.99 -9.41
C LYS A 207 -19.58 0.01 -9.68
N PHE A 208 -19.43 -0.86 -10.67
CA PHE A 208 -20.43 -1.86 -11.05
C PHE A 208 -20.68 -2.84 -9.91
N ARG A 209 -19.61 -3.38 -9.29
CA ARG A 209 -19.70 -4.24 -8.10
C ARG A 209 -20.51 -3.57 -6.98
N LYS A 210 -20.19 -2.28 -6.70
CA LYS A 210 -20.90 -1.50 -5.66
C LYS A 210 -22.38 -1.33 -6.00
N LYS A 211 -22.71 -1.09 -7.28
CA LYS A 211 -24.10 -0.97 -7.75
C LYS A 211 -24.89 -2.27 -7.58
N LEU A 212 -24.23 -3.43 -7.69
CA LEU A 212 -24.81 -4.74 -7.46
C LEU A 212 -24.94 -5.11 -5.96
N GLY A 213 -24.53 -4.21 -5.04
CA GLY A 213 -24.58 -4.47 -3.60
C GLY A 213 -23.56 -5.49 -3.09
N ILE A 214 -22.59 -5.90 -3.90
CA ILE A 214 -21.56 -6.86 -3.50
C ILE A 214 -20.60 -6.18 -2.51
N LYS A 215 -20.61 -6.63 -1.25
CA LYS A 215 -19.82 -6.03 -0.16
C LYS A 215 -18.31 -6.33 -0.25
N PHE A 216 -17.93 -7.46 -0.83
CA PHE A 216 -16.52 -7.84 -0.98
C PHE A 216 -15.86 -7.04 -2.11
N ASN A 217 -14.64 -6.57 -1.87
CA ASN A 217 -13.86 -5.80 -2.84
C ASN A 217 -13.20 -6.72 -3.87
N ILE A 218 -14.00 -7.43 -4.68
CA ILE A 218 -13.52 -8.42 -5.64
C ILE A 218 -12.62 -7.80 -6.72
N GLU A 219 -12.71 -6.49 -6.96
CA GLU A 219 -11.83 -5.76 -7.87
C GLU A 219 -10.36 -5.79 -7.43
N LEU A 220 -10.07 -6.06 -6.15
CA LEU A 220 -8.69 -6.17 -5.67
C LEU A 220 -7.91 -7.31 -6.34
N ILE A 221 -8.61 -8.33 -6.86
CA ILE A 221 -7.99 -9.40 -7.64
C ILE A 221 -7.35 -8.89 -8.94
N LEU A 222 -7.77 -7.71 -9.42
CA LEU A 222 -7.23 -7.08 -10.62
C LEU A 222 -5.90 -6.36 -10.36
N LEU A 223 -5.59 -6.00 -9.09
CA LEU A 223 -4.42 -5.18 -8.77
C LEU A 223 -3.08 -5.75 -9.27
N PRO A 224 -2.81 -7.06 -9.16
CA PRO A 224 -1.61 -7.62 -9.75
C PRO A 224 -1.53 -7.41 -11.28
N GLY A 225 -2.67 -7.54 -11.97
CA GLY A 225 -2.79 -7.25 -13.39
C GLY A 225 -2.61 -5.76 -13.72
N GLU A 226 -3.14 -4.86 -12.88
CA GLU A 226 -2.93 -3.42 -13.00
C GLU A 226 -1.45 -3.03 -12.82
N MET A 227 -0.75 -3.67 -11.89
CA MET A 227 0.69 -3.48 -11.69
C MET A 227 1.48 -3.79 -12.97
N VAL A 228 1.17 -4.90 -13.64
CA VAL A 228 1.82 -5.28 -14.90
C VAL A 228 1.43 -4.37 -16.07
N LYS A 229 0.21 -3.85 -16.10
CA LYS A 229 -0.23 -2.86 -17.11
C LYS A 229 0.55 -1.54 -17.02
N ASN A 230 1.00 -1.18 -15.83
CA ASN A 230 1.82 -0.01 -15.57
C ASN A 230 3.30 -0.22 -15.90
N ARG A 231 3.66 -1.30 -16.63
CA ARG A 231 5.04 -1.51 -17.12
C ARG A 231 5.49 -0.31 -17.95
N GLY A 232 6.73 0.13 -17.72
CA GLY A 232 7.33 1.26 -18.42
C GLY A 232 6.80 2.63 -18.01
N SER A 233 5.90 2.69 -17.03
CA SER A 233 5.35 3.95 -16.54
C SER A 233 6.35 4.71 -15.67
N LYS A 234 6.15 6.03 -15.61
CA LYS A 234 6.88 6.94 -14.73
C LYS A 234 5.93 7.45 -13.67
N PHE A 235 6.33 7.35 -12.41
CA PHE A 235 5.57 7.85 -11.27
C PHE A 235 6.40 8.85 -10.49
N GLU A 236 5.73 9.62 -9.67
CA GLU A 236 6.33 10.62 -8.82
C GLU A 236 5.87 10.44 -7.38
N ILE A 237 6.82 10.54 -6.46
CA ILE A 237 6.59 10.68 -5.03
C ILE A 237 6.83 12.14 -4.69
N ARG A 238 5.88 12.80 -4.04
CA ARG A 238 6.05 14.14 -3.47
C ARG A 238 6.00 14.05 -1.97
N VAL A 239 7.05 14.52 -1.32
CA VAL A 239 7.17 14.52 0.13
C VAL A 239 6.86 15.92 0.64
N GLY A 240 5.81 16.03 1.44
CA GLY A 240 5.42 17.30 2.06
C GLY A 240 6.22 17.61 3.33
N LYS A 241 6.04 18.83 3.85
CA LYS A 241 6.65 19.25 5.11
C LYS A 241 6.09 18.44 6.28
N PRO A 242 6.91 18.06 7.26
CA PRO A 242 6.45 17.36 8.46
C PRO A 242 5.35 18.15 9.18
N ILE A 243 4.35 17.46 9.62
CA ILE A 243 3.28 17.97 10.48
C ILE A 243 3.64 17.55 11.90
N PRO A 244 4.01 18.49 12.81
CA PRO A 244 4.35 18.17 14.18
C PRO A 244 3.20 17.44 14.88
N TRP A 245 3.51 16.42 15.66
CA TRP A 245 2.51 15.68 16.44
C TRP A 245 1.69 16.59 17.36
N THR A 246 2.27 17.68 17.83
CA THR A 246 1.62 18.72 18.66
C THR A 246 0.50 19.48 17.93
N THR A 247 0.45 19.39 16.60
CA THR A 247 -0.63 19.97 15.78
C THR A 247 -1.97 19.27 16.04
N PHE A 248 -1.94 17.98 16.37
CA PHE A 248 -3.14 17.16 16.56
C PHE A 248 -3.75 17.32 17.95
N THR A 249 -4.26 18.52 18.22
CA THR A 249 -4.87 18.87 19.51
C THR A 249 -6.30 18.38 19.64
N SER A 250 -6.87 18.50 20.85
CA SER A 250 -8.28 18.22 21.15
C SER A 250 -9.28 19.19 20.49
N ALA A 251 -8.79 20.25 19.82
CA ALA A 251 -9.65 21.19 19.07
C ALA A 251 -10.44 20.50 17.93
N ARG A 252 -9.97 19.34 17.47
CA ARG A 252 -10.65 18.52 16.46
C ARG A 252 -10.56 17.05 16.82
N ARG A 253 -11.55 16.28 16.38
CA ARG A 253 -11.50 14.81 16.51
C ARG A 253 -10.40 14.24 15.59
N SER A 254 -9.78 13.15 16.00
CA SER A 254 -8.69 12.50 15.24
C SER A 254 -9.09 12.14 13.79
N GLY A 255 -10.37 11.87 13.52
CA GLY A 255 -10.87 11.63 12.16
C GLY A 255 -10.87 12.89 11.31
N GLU A 256 -11.20 14.05 11.87
CA GLU A 256 -11.15 15.34 11.17
C GLU A 256 -9.70 15.72 10.84
N TRP A 257 -8.78 15.47 11.78
CA TRP A 257 -7.34 15.63 11.52
C TRP A 257 -6.85 14.72 10.41
N ALA A 258 -7.33 13.47 10.35
CA ALA A 258 -6.94 12.53 9.29
C ALA A 258 -7.39 13.03 7.90
N GLU A 259 -8.58 13.59 7.77
CA GLU A 259 -9.05 14.17 6.49
C GLU A 259 -8.28 15.45 6.13
N ILE A 260 -7.92 16.32 7.10
CA ILE A 260 -7.05 17.48 6.86
C ILE A 260 -5.68 17.05 6.32
N VAL A 261 -5.08 16.00 6.90
CA VAL A 261 -3.80 15.47 6.40
C VAL A 261 -3.97 14.88 4.99
N LYS A 262 -5.06 14.17 4.73
CA LYS A 262 -5.40 13.66 3.41
C LYS A 262 -5.52 14.80 2.37
N ASP A 263 -6.21 15.87 2.71
CA ASP A 263 -6.35 17.02 1.81
C ASP A 263 -4.97 17.62 1.51
N LYS A 264 -4.12 17.83 2.50
CA LYS A 264 -2.72 18.27 2.28
C LYS A 264 -1.93 17.34 1.35
N VAL A 265 -2.16 16.02 1.42
CA VAL A 265 -1.51 15.07 0.50
C VAL A 265 -2.01 15.30 -0.93
N TYR A 266 -3.31 15.52 -1.12
CA TYR A 266 -3.86 15.75 -2.46
C TYR A 266 -3.57 17.14 -3.02
N ASP A 267 -3.40 18.15 -2.15
CA ASP A 267 -3.00 19.51 -2.57
C ASP A 267 -1.62 19.49 -3.24
N MET A 268 -0.71 18.61 -2.80
CA MET A 268 0.59 18.42 -3.44
C MET A 268 0.50 17.90 -4.89
N ALA A 269 -0.64 17.33 -5.30
CA ALA A 269 -0.82 16.88 -6.68
C ALA A 269 -0.84 18.05 -7.67
N ASP A 270 -1.34 19.21 -7.25
CA ASP A 270 -1.59 20.37 -8.08
C ASP A 270 -0.44 21.40 -8.02
N GLU A 271 0.54 21.22 -7.14
CA GLU A 271 1.74 22.06 -7.05
C GLU A 271 2.67 21.72 -8.23
N GLN A 272 2.61 22.57 -9.30
CA GLN A 272 3.52 22.55 -10.46
C GLN A 272 4.62 23.58 -10.28
#